data_b7d17c2cab1f9d912cc0f9c4eccdb5b2
#
_entry.id   b7d17c2cab1f9d912cc0f9c4eccdb5b2
#
_cell.length_a   1.000
_cell.length_b   1.000
_cell.length_c   1.000
_cell.angle_alpha   90.00
_cell.angle_beta   90.00
_cell.angle_gamma   90.00
#
_symmetry.space_group_name_H-M   'P 1'
#
loop_
_entity.id
_entity.type
_entity.pdbx_description
1 polymer ?
#
loop_
_entity_poly.entity_id
_entity_poly.type
_entity_poly.pdbx_seq_one_letter_code
_entity_poly.pdbx_strand_id
1 'polypeptide(L)' 'MIIDIGNSRAKVVVMDGDTLVKEYAAEEFSASLFAEIMEAYPAISRAIIASTRGDEEVVKSIVAQRIDRVIIFKPAT' A
#
# COMPACT_ATOMS: atom_id res chain seq x y z
N MET A 1 -6.17 0.12 -3.23
CA MET A 1 -5.30 0.23 -2.04
C MET A 1 -4.35 1.40 -2.19
N ILE A 2 -4.24 2.22 -1.18
CA ILE A 2 -3.31 3.34 -1.16
C ILE A 2 -2.35 3.10 0.00
N ILE A 3 -1.06 3.03 -0.32
CA ILE A 3 0.00 2.78 0.67
C ILE A 3 0.80 4.07 0.81
N ASP A 4 0.71 4.69 1.99
CA ASP A 4 1.36 5.95 2.29
C ASP A 4 2.39 5.72 3.41
N ILE A 5 3.66 5.84 3.07
CA ILE A 5 4.76 5.55 4.00
C ILE A 5 5.47 6.85 4.33
N GLY A 6 5.28 7.30 5.57
CA GLY A 6 5.96 8.47 6.11
C GLY A 6 7.21 8.11 6.88
N ASN A 7 7.82 9.09 7.53
CA ASN A 7 9.08 8.89 8.24
C ASN A 7 8.97 7.93 9.44
N SER A 8 7.84 7.94 10.13
CA SER A 8 7.67 7.17 11.36
C SER A 8 6.57 6.11 11.30
N ARG A 9 5.75 6.10 10.24
CA ARG A 9 4.65 5.15 10.16
C ARG A 9 4.19 4.92 8.73
N ALA A 10 3.64 3.74 8.51
CA ALA A 10 2.99 3.38 7.26
C ALA A 10 1.48 3.36 7.46
N LYS A 11 0.76 3.89 6.50
CA LYS A 11 -0.70 3.88 6.49
C LYS A 11 -1.18 3.23 5.21
N VAL A 12 -2.15 2.33 5.32
CA VAL A 12 -2.75 1.68 4.15
C VAL A 12 -4.24 1.93 4.18
N VAL A 13 -4.78 2.39 3.07
CA VAL A 13 -6.20 2.67 2.93
C VAL A 13 -6.76 1.74 1.88
N VAL A 14 -7.81 1.00 2.23
CA VAL A 14 -8.55 0.17 1.30
C VAL A 14 -9.76 0.97 0.82
N MET A 15 -9.86 1.14 -0.50
CA MET A 15 -10.93 1.89 -1.13
C MET A 15 -11.81 0.99 -1.97
N ASP A 16 -13.09 1.29 -2.02
CA ASP A 16 -14.04 0.70 -2.97
C ASP A 16 -14.65 1.87 -3.76
N GLY A 17 -14.11 2.11 -4.95
CA GLY A 17 -14.41 3.32 -5.68
C GLY A 17 -13.95 4.54 -4.88
N ASP A 18 -14.87 5.43 -4.56
CA ASP A 18 -14.60 6.65 -3.78
C ASP A 18 -14.81 6.44 -2.28
N THR A 19 -15.20 5.24 -1.87
CA THR A 19 -15.53 4.95 -0.47
C THR A 19 -14.34 4.35 0.25
N LEU A 20 -13.94 4.96 1.36
CA LEU A 20 -12.94 4.38 2.25
C LEU A 20 -13.58 3.22 3.02
N VAL A 21 -13.04 2.02 2.88
CA VAL A 21 -13.57 0.82 3.53
C VAL A 21 -12.83 0.52 4.83
N LYS A 22 -11.50 0.63 4.81
CA LYS A 22 -10.68 0.28 5.97
C LYS A 22 -9.36 1.03 5.92
N GLU A 23 -8.86 1.42 7.09
CA GLU A 23 -7.55 2.04 7.22
C GLU A 23 -6.70 1.21 8.17
N TYR A 24 -5.45 0.96 7.78
CA TYR A 24 -4.47 0.26 8.59
C TYR A 24 -3.31 1.20 8.88
N ALA A 25 -2.73 1.10 10.06
CA ALA A 25 -1.55 1.85 10.42
C ALA A 25 -0.56 0.93 11.11
N ALA A 26 0.72 1.09 10.77
CA ALA A 26 1.81 0.29 11.34
C ALA A 26 3.10 1.12 11.30
N GLU A 27 4.13 0.66 12.00
CA GLU A 27 5.43 1.34 11.94
C GLU A 27 6.05 1.21 10.57
N GLU A 28 5.83 0.08 9.91
CA GLU A 28 6.33 -0.14 8.55
C GLU A 28 5.39 -1.05 7.77
N PHE A 29 5.49 -0.96 6.45
CA PHE A 29 4.74 -1.84 5.56
C PHE A 29 5.51 -3.13 5.39
N SER A 30 4.91 -4.25 5.78
CA SER A 30 5.56 -5.56 5.76
C SER A 30 4.75 -6.55 4.91
N ALA A 31 5.40 -7.65 4.54
CA ALA A 31 4.71 -8.74 3.85
C ALA A 31 3.57 -9.30 4.72
N SER A 32 3.75 -9.33 6.04
CA SER A 32 2.70 -9.79 6.96
C SER A 32 1.49 -8.91 6.94
N LEU A 33 1.70 -7.59 6.97
CA LEU A 33 0.59 -6.63 6.89
C LEU A 33 -0.13 -6.76 5.56
N PHE A 34 0.63 -6.86 4.48
CA PHE A 34 0.04 -7.01 3.15
C PHE A 34 -0.79 -8.29 3.05
N ALA A 35 -0.27 -9.40 3.57
CA ALA A 35 -1.00 -10.68 3.57
C ALA A 35 -2.30 -10.57 4.35
N GLU A 36 -2.28 -9.91 5.52
CA GLU A 36 -3.47 -9.68 6.32
C GLU A 36 -4.53 -8.90 5.54
N ILE A 37 -4.12 -7.84 4.87
CA ILE A 37 -5.03 -7.00 4.09
C ILE A 37 -5.62 -7.78 2.92
N MET A 38 -4.81 -8.53 2.19
CA MET A 38 -5.27 -9.30 1.03
C MET A 38 -6.19 -10.46 1.44
N GLU A 39 -5.98 -11.02 2.63
CA GLU A 39 -6.88 -12.04 3.14
C GLU A 39 -8.26 -11.46 3.45
N ALA A 40 -8.29 -10.26 4.02
CA ALA A 40 -9.56 -9.59 4.34
C ALA A 40 -10.23 -9.01 3.09
N TYR A 41 -9.45 -8.57 2.10
CA TYR A 41 -9.96 -7.89 0.90
C TYR A 41 -9.32 -8.46 -0.36
N PRO A 42 -9.64 -9.71 -0.72
CA PRO A 42 -8.97 -10.38 -1.86
C PRO A 42 -9.30 -9.79 -3.22
N ALA A 43 -10.32 -8.96 -3.32
CA ALA A 43 -10.71 -8.34 -4.58
C ALA A 43 -9.89 -7.09 -4.95
N ILE A 44 -8.99 -6.65 -4.08
CA ILE A 44 -8.14 -5.50 -4.39
C ILE A 44 -7.29 -5.82 -5.62
N SER A 45 -7.37 -4.96 -6.65
CA SER A 45 -6.69 -5.18 -7.93
C SER A 45 -5.71 -4.06 -8.29
N ARG A 46 -5.65 -2.99 -7.53
CA ARG A 46 -4.79 -1.83 -7.80
C ARG A 46 -4.16 -1.34 -6.53
N ALA A 47 -2.94 -0.82 -6.65
CA ALA A 47 -2.24 -0.21 -5.52
C ALA A 47 -1.49 1.03 -5.97
N ILE A 48 -1.51 2.06 -5.14
CA ILE A 48 -0.71 3.26 -5.29
C ILE A 48 0.22 3.34 -4.09
N ILE A 49 1.51 3.53 -4.35
CA ILE A 49 2.53 3.58 -3.31
C ILE A 49 3.14 4.97 -3.30
N ALA A 50 3.13 5.61 -2.13
CA ALA A 50 3.84 6.86 -1.90
C ALA A 50 4.72 6.68 -0.67
N SER A 51 6.01 7.01 -0.79
CA SER A 51 6.94 6.84 0.33
C SER A 51 7.92 8.00 0.39
N THR A 52 8.20 8.45 1.60
CA THR A 52 9.24 9.43 1.86
C THR A 52 10.53 8.78 2.38
N ARG A 53 10.55 7.43 2.51
CA ARG A 53 11.72 6.70 3.02
C ARG A 53 12.64 6.18 1.93
N GLY A 54 12.25 6.30 0.66
CA GLY A 54 13.04 5.78 -0.45
C GLY A 54 12.95 4.26 -0.61
N ASP A 55 11.93 3.63 -0.04
CA ASP A 55 11.75 2.17 -0.05
C ASP A 55 10.66 1.71 -1.02
N GLU A 56 10.26 2.54 -1.97
CA GLU A 56 9.15 2.28 -2.90
C GLU A 56 9.33 0.97 -3.66
N GLU A 57 10.55 0.65 -4.07
CA GLU A 57 10.79 -0.57 -4.84
C GLU A 57 10.64 -1.82 -3.98
N VAL A 58 11.03 -1.75 -2.71
CA VAL A 58 10.84 -2.86 -1.77
C VAL A 58 9.34 -3.08 -1.54
N VAL A 59 8.60 -2.00 -1.30
CA VAL A 59 7.16 -2.07 -1.09
C VAL A 59 6.47 -2.61 -2.34
N LYS A 60 6.86 -2.13 -3.52
CA LYS A 60 6.32 -2.60 -4.78
C LYS A 60 6.54 -4.10 -4.97
N SER A 61 7.73 -4.61 -4.61
CA SER A 61 8.02 -6.04 -4.77
C SER A 61 7.12 -6.92 -3.90
N ILE A 62 6.73 -6.43 -2.72
CA ILE A 62 5.78 -7.14 -1.86
C ILE A 62 4.38 -7.15 -2.50
N VAL A 63 3.93 -5.98 -2.94
CA VAL A 63 2.58 -5.81 -3.49
C VAL A 63 2.41 -6.53 -4.82
N ALA A 64 3.44 -6.50 -5.66
CA ALA A 64 3.40 -7.10 -7.00
C ALA A 64 3.25 -8.62 -6.99
N GLN A 65 3.48 -9.27 -5.86
CA GLN A 65 3.23 -10.70 -5.73
C GLN A 65 1.75 -11.06 -5.89
N ARG A 66 0.85 -10.13 -5.61
CA ARG A 66 -0.59 -10.36 -5.63
C ARG A 66 -1.37 -9.37 -6.48
N ILE A 67 -0.81 -8.20 -6.75
CA ILE A 67 -1.50 -7.11 -7.45
C ILE A 67 -0.67 -6.72 -8.68
N ASP A 68 -1.29 -6.77 -9.87
CA ASP A 68 -0.61 -6.45 -11.13
C ASP A 68 -0.51 -4.95 -11.40
N ARG A 69 -1.50 -4.19 -10.98
CA ARG A 69 -1.55 -2.76 -11.26
C ARG A 69 -1.02 -1.97 -10.07
N VAL A 70 0.27 -1.71 -10.09
CA VAL A 70 0.95 -0.99 -9.03
C VAL A 70 1.55 0.29 -9.60
N ILE A 71 1.21 1.42 -8.98
CA ILE A 71 1.71 2.73 -9.38
C ILE A 71 2.52 3.30 -8.22
N ILE A 72 3.73 3.75 -8.52
CA ILE A 72 4.52 4.48 -7.54
C ILE A 72 4.28 5.97 -7.79
N PHE A 73 3.72 6.63 -6.79
CA PHE A 73 3.50 8.08 -6.84
C PHE A 73 4.75 8.79 -6.36
N LYS A 74 5.32 9.63 -7.25
CA LYS A 74 6.47 10.46 -6.91
C LYS A 74 6.05 11.91 -7.10
N PRO A 75 6.00 12.70 -6.03
CA PRO A 75 5.64 14.10 -6.19
C PRO A 75 6.70 14.81 -7.02
N ALA A 76 6.25 15.75 -7.84
CA ALA A 76 7.16 16.59 -8.62
C ALA A 76 7.93 17.49 -7.66
N THR A 77 9.23 17.58 -7.85
CA THR A 77 10.10 18.44 -7.04
C THR A 77 10.54 19.66 -7.83
#